data_f02966b18c8eeda81b1fb632724e00c2
#
_entry.id   f02966b18c8eeda81b1fb632724e00c2
#
_cell.length_a   1.000
_cell.length_b   1.000
_cell.length_c   1.000
_cell.angle_alpha   90.00
_cell.angle_beta   90.00
_cell.angle_gamma   90.00
#
_symmetry.space_group_name_H-M   'P 1'
#
loop_
_entity.id
_entity.type
_entity.pdbx_description
1 polymer ?
#
loop_
_entity_poly.entity_id
_entity_poly.type
_entity_poly.pdbx_seq_one_letter_code
_entity_poly.pdbx_strand_id
1 'polypeptide(L)'
;MGTFQIDFGESRKSKIVGIDLGTTNSLVAYLDLTGPKIIEDEEGRKIVPSVVSLTENGRLVAGETARDLLLTEPERTVYSVKRLMGRGVRDVQDELKLFPFRITSEGDSVIQLKLGDRTFTPPEISAAVLKQLKDNAEAALGAPVTEAVITVPAYFNDAQRQATKDAGRLAGLDVLRLVNEPTAASLAYGLDKRKDGIIAVYDFGGGTFDISILRLHEGIFEVLATNGDTHLGGDDIDNLLLRIALEESEIPQDSEGVQRLRRAVIHAKEELSFVPDTRIELTYGGKTYRRELSRELLERLIAPIVERTLAPCRACLDDAKLTPEQIDEMEKNGITVN
;
A
#
# COMPACT_ATOMS: atom_id res chain seq x y z
N MET A 1 -50.12 14.62 35.87
CA MET A 1 -48.91 15.19 35.24
C MET A 1 -48.19 14.03 34.59
N GLY A 2 -48.32 13.90 33.30
CA GLY A 2 -47.61 12.86 32.53
C GLY A 2 -46.19 13.28 32.27
N THR A 3 -45.25 12.52 32.75
CA THR A 3 -43.82 12.65 32.40
C THR A 3 -43.62 12.18 30.99
N PHE A 4 -43.32 13.12 30.09
CA PHE A 4 -42.78 12.78 28.76
C PHE A 4 -41.36 12.25 28.93
N GLN A 5 -41.18 10.94 28.79
CA GLN A 5 -39.87 10.34 28.58
C GLN A 5 -39.52 10.57 27.12
N ILE A 6 -38.58 11.47 26.84
CA ILE A 6 -37.95 11.58 25.51
C ILE A 6 -37.02 10.39 25.43
N ASP A 7 -37.42 9.39 24.69
CA ASP A 7 -36.55 8.28 24.25
C ASP A 7 -35.57 8.90 23.24
N PHE A 8 -34.39 9.28 23.69
CA PHE A 8 -33.26 9.51 22.83
C PHE A 8 -32.82 8.13 22.35
N GLY A 9 -33.57 7.56 21.41
CA GLY A 9 -33.21 6.31 20.77
C GLY A 9 -31.71 6.30 20.59
N GLU A 10 -31.02 5.29 21.13
CA GLU A 10 -29.60 5.06 20.88
C GLU A 10 -29.44 5.01 19.36
N SER A 11 -29.23 6.19 18.75
CA SER A 11 -28.73 6.24 17.39
C SER A 11 -27.41 5.50 17.47
N ARG A 12 -27.32 4.31 16.89
CA ARG A 12 -26.04 3.63 16.67
C ARG A 12 -25.16 4.62 15.94
N LYS A 13 -24.40 5.41 16.71
CA LYS A 13 -23.44 6.34 16.13
C LYS A 13 -22.53 5.49 15.27
N SER A 14 -22.48 5.83 14.00
CA SER A 14 -21.47 5.27 13.10
C SER A 14 -20.10 5.33 13.78
N LYS A 15 -19.32 4.27 13.59
CA LYS A 15 -17.94 4.24 14.08
C LYS A 15 -17.05 4.88 13.02
N ILE A 16 -16.16 5.77 13.47
CA ILE A 16 -15.11 6.35 12.62
C ILE A 16 -13.92 5.40 12.65
N VAL A 17 -13.39 5.09 11.48
CA VAL A 17 -12.20 4.25 11.34
C VAL A 17 -11.07 5.03 10.68
N GLY A 18 -9.82 4.66 11.02
CA GLY A 18 -8.63 5.06 10.29
C GLY A 18 -8.27 3.98 9.28
N ILE A 19 -8.01 4.34 8.06
CA ILE A 19 -7.61 3.43 6.99
C ILE A 19 -6.27 3.86 6.43
N ASP A 20 -5.32 2.94 6.39
CA ASP A 20 -4.12 3.04 5.58
C ASP A 20 -4.34 2.29 4.28
N LEU A 21 -4.50 3.06 3.18
CA LEU A 21 -4.69 2.51 1.83
C LEU A 21 -3.33 2.43 1.13
N GLY A 22 -2.59 1.35 1.40
CA GLY A 22 -1.25 1.14 0.84
C GLY A 22 -1.24 0.63 -0.61
N THR A 23 -0.10 0.73 -1.27
CA THR A 23 0.09 0.22 -2.64
C THR A 23 0.01 -1.30 -2.68
N THR A 24 0.66 -1.98 -1.75
CA THR A 24 0.72 -3.45 -1.67
C THR A 24 -0.24 -4.01 -0.63
N ASN A 25 -0.30 -3.39 0.53
CA ASN A 25 -1.11 -3.81 1.66
C ASN A 25 -1.87 -2.63 2.24
N SER A 26 -3.05 -2.91 2.77
CA SER A 26 -3.91 -1.92 3.44
C SER A 26 -4.34 -2.45 4.79
N LEU A 27 -4.70 -1.55 5.70
CA LEU A 27 -5.21 -1.91 7.02
C LEU A 27 -6.28 -0.93 7.49
N VAL A 28 -7.07 -1.36 8.46
CA VAL A 28 -8.08 -0.53 9.11
C VAL A 28 -7.92 -0.62 10.63
N ALA A 29 -8.09 0.52 11.29
CA ALA A 29 -8.00 0.64 12.73
C ALA A 29 -9.14 1.50 13.29
N TYR A 30 -9.41 1.37 14.58
CA TYR A 30 -10.32 2.24 15.30
C TYR A 30 -9.71 2.67 16.62
N LEU A 31 -10.26 3.71 17.21
CA LEU A 31 -9.85 4.18 18.53
C LEU A 31 -10.83 3.67 19.57
N ASP A 32 -10.34 2.92 20.55
CA ASP A 32 -11.09 2.54 21.75
C ASP A 32 -10.60 3.31 22.99
N LEU A 33 -11.12 2.96 24.16
CA LEU A 33 -10.74 3.59 25.42
C LEU A 33 -9.29 3.33 25.84
N THR A 34 -8.65 2.32 25.26
CA THR A 34 -7.27 1.91 25.56
C THR A 34 -6.26 2.43 24.53
N GLY A 35 -6.73 3.03 23.44
CA GLY A 35 -5.93 3.57 22.35
C GLY A 35 -6.28 2.97 20.99
N PRO A 36 -5.44 3.21 19.96
CA PRO A 36 -5.67 2.70 18.62
C PRO A 36 -5.57 1.17 18.57
N LYS A 37 -6.50 0.54 17.84
CA LYS A 37 -6.57 -0.92 17.63
C LYS A 37 -6.67 -1.22 16.14
N ILE A 38 -5.77 -2.04 15.63
CA ILE A 38 -5.90 -2.58 14.28
C ILE A 38 -6.98 -3.65 14.31
N ILE A 39 -7.85 -3.61 13.30
CA ILE A 39 -8.92 -4.59 13.11
C ILE A 39 -8.36 -5.80 12.38
N GLU A 40 -8.66 -6.97 12.90
CA GLU A 40 -8.33 -8.26 12.30
C GLU A 40 -9.54 -8.78 11.50
N ASP A 41 -9.28 -9.51 10.42
CA ASP A 41 -10.33 -10.25 9.72
C ASP A 41 -10.74 -11.52 10.50
N GLU A 42 -11.66 -12.31 9.93
CA GLU A 42 -12.16 -13.54 10.56
C GLU A 42 -11.06 -14.60 10.80
N GLU A 43 -9.96 -14.53 10.04
CA GLU A 43 -8.80 -15.41 10.20
C GLU A 43 -7.69 -14.81 11.08
N GLY A 44 -7.92 -13.66 11.69
CA GLY A 44 -6.96 -12.97 12.57
C GLY A 44 -5.86 -12.21 11.84
N ARG A 45 -6.02 -11.93 10.55
CA ARG A 45 -5.04 -11.16 9.77
C ARG A 45 -5.33 -9.67 9.91
N LYS A 46 -4.28 -8.90 10.15
CA LYS A 46 -4.33 -7.43 10.33
C LYS A 46 -4.20 -6.66 9.04
N ILE A 47 -3.63 -7.30 8.03
CA ILE A 47 -3.26 -6.69 6.76
C ILE A 47 -4.11 -7.30 5.65
N VAL A 48 -4.68 -6.45 4.82
CA VAL A 48 -5.45 -6.83 3.63
C VAL A 48 -4.61 -6.50 2.41
N PRO A 49 -4.23 -7.48 1.57
CA PRO A 49 -3.54 -7.21 0.32
C PRO A 49 -4.34 -6.25 -0.57
N SER A 50 -3.68 -5.23 -1.12
CA SER A 50 -4.29 -4.26 -2.06
C SER A 50 -4.40 -4.87 -3.47
N VAL A 51 -4.97 -6.07 -3.52
CA VAL A 51 -5.20 -6.85 -4.73
C VAL A 51 -6.70 -6.97 -4.95
N VAL A 52 -7.15 -6.84 -6.20
CA VAL A 52 -8.57 -6.92 -6.57
C VAL A 52 -8.74 -7.81 -7.78
N SER A 53 -9.72 -8.69 -7.75
CA SER A 53 -10.05 -9.58 -8.85
C SER A 53 -11.53 -9.46 -9.24
N LEU A 54 -11.79 -9.58 -10.55
CA LEU A 54 -13.14 -9.70 -11.08
C LEU A 54 -13.52 -11.18 -11.14
N THR A 55 -14.43 -11.61 -10.29
CA THR A 55 -14.95 -12.98 -10.30
C THR A 55 -15.79 -13.27 -11.54
N GLU A 56 -16.02 -14.54 -11.84
CA GLU A 56 -16.91 -14.97 -12.95
C GLU A 56 -18.31 -14.39 -12.82
N ASN A 57 -18.80 -14.19 -11.60
CA ASN A 57 -20.11 -13.59 -11.32
C ASN A 57 -20.14 -12.07 -11.53
N GLY A 58 -19.06 -11.47 -12.02
CA GLY A 58 -18.96 -10.03 -12.28
C GLY A 58 -18.84 -9.17 -11.02
N ARG A 59 -18.46 -9.73 -9.88
CA ARG A 59 -18.21 -9.00 -8.63
C ARG A 59 -16.71 -8.75 -8.44
N LEU A 60 -16.35 -7.58 -7.94
CA LEU A 60 -15.01 -7.31 -7.47
C LEU A 60 -14.84 -7.91 -6.05
N VAL A 61 -13.77 -8.66 -5.87
CA VAL A 61 -13.30 -9.15 -4.56
C VAL A 61 -11.92 -8.58 -4.30
N ALA A 62 -11.57 -8.35 -3.03
CA ALA A 62 -10.28 -7.78 -2.64
C ALA A 62 -9.61 -8.62 -1.55
N GLY A 63 -8.33 -8.34 -1.29
CA GLY A 63 -7.58 -8.99 -0.23
C GLY A 63 -7.06 -10.38 -0.61
N GLU A 64 -7.01 -11.29 0.35
CA GLU A 64 -6.42 -12.63 0.20
C GLU A 64 -7.09 -13.44 -0.91
N THR A 65 -8.42 -13.41 -0.98
CA THR A 65 -9.17 -14.09 -2.02
C THR A 65 -8.73 -13.64 -3.42
N ALA A 66 -8.53 -12.34 -3.60
CA ALA A 66 -8.04 -11.80 -4.87
C ALA A 66 -6.56 -12.16 -5.11
N ARG A 67 -5.74 -12.17 -4.05
CA ARG A 67 -4.33 -12.54 -4.15
C ARG A 67 -4.14 -13.99 -4.62
N ASP A 68 -4.98 -14.90 -4.16
CA ASP A 68 -4.93 -16.30 -4.62
C ASP A 68 -5.31 -16.41 -6.11
N LEU A 69 -6.22 -15.57 -6.60
CA LEU A 69 -6.62 -15.52 -8.00
C LEU A 69 -5.53 -14.94 -8.94
N LEU A 70 -4.49 -14.29 -8.43
CA LEU A 70 -3.34 -13.85 -9.25
C LEU A 70 -2.69 -15.02 -10.00
N LEU A 71 -2.73 -16.22 -9.43
CA LEU A 71 -2.14 -17.42 -10.04
C LEU A 71 -3.01 -18.02 -11.16
N THR A 72 -4.32 -18.03 -10.95
CA THR A 72 -5.27 -18.72 -11.82
C THR A 72 -6.01 -17.78 -12.78
N GLU A 73 -6.19 -16.51 -12.38
CA GLU A 73 -6.96 -15.50 -13.10
C GLU A 73 -6.18 -14.17 -13.27
N PRO A 74 -4.92 -14.20 -13.78
CA PRO A 74 -4.07 -13.00 -13.83
C PRO A 74 -4.65 -11.87 -14.71
N GLU A 75 -5.41 -12.21 -15.78
CA GLU A 75 -6.05 -11.21 -16.65
C GLU A 75 -7.28 -10.53 -16.01
N ARG A 76 -7.75 -11.08 -14.90
CA ARG A 76 -8.92 -10.57 -14.14
C ARG A 76 -8.53 -9.99 -12.80
N THR A 77 -7.24 -9.98 -12.47
CA THR A 77 -6.71 -9.59 -11.17
C THR A 77 -5.70 -8.47 -11.30
N VAL A 78 -5.86 -7.41 -10.50
CA VAL A 78 -5.00 -6.23 -10.48
C VAL A 78 -4.43 -5.98 -9.10
N TYR A 79 -3.26 -5.38 -9.06
CA TYR A 79 -2.54 -4.96 -7.86
C TYR A 79 -1.83 -3.62 -8.08
N SER A 80 -1.31 -3.02 -7.02
CA SER A 80 -0.56 -1.74 -7.04
C SER A 80 -1.32 -0.57 -7.70
N VAL A 81 -2.66 -0.59 -7.68
CA VAL A 81 -3.52 0.39 -8.36
C VAL A 81 -3.39 1.80 -7.79
N LYS A 82 -2.92 1.94 -6.55
CA LYS A 82 -2.65 3.25 -5.94
C LYS A 82 -1.71 4.12 -6.78
N ARG A 83 -0.76 3.50 -7.50
CA ARG A 83 0.14 4.19 -8.44
C ARG A 83 -0.59 4.89 -9.59
N LEU A 84 -1.79 4.44 -9.93
CA LEU A 84 -2.59 4.92 -11.05
C LEU A 84 -3.66 5.95 -10.64
N MET A 85 -3.84 6.17 -9.34
CA MET A 85 -4.87 7.05 -8.79
C MET A 85 -4.66 8.49 -9.24
N GLY A 86 -5.71 9.07 -9.83
CA GLY A 86 -5.73 10.48 -10.22
C GLY A 86 -4.74 10.86 -11.32
N ARG A 87 -4.24 9.89 -12.10
CA ARG A 87 -3.28 10.09 -13.18
C ARG A 87 -3.90 9.83 -14.54
N GLY A 88 -3.33 10.44 -15.57
CA GLY A 88 -3.61 10.15 -16.97
C GLY A 88 -2.67 9.07 -17.53
N VAL A 89 -3.02 8.52 -18.70
CA VAL A 89 -2.22 7.47 -19.35
C VAL A 89 -0.79 7.93 -19.65
N ARG A 90 -0.60 9.21 -20.01
CA ARG A 90 0.72 9.76 -20.31
C ARG A 90 1.66 9.80 -19.08
N ASP A 91 1.08 9.97 -17.91
CA ASP A 91 1.85 10.08 -16.65
C ASP A 91 2.42 8.75 -16.17
N VAL A 92 1.95 7.62 -16.75
CA VAL A 92 2.24 6.26 -16.28
C VAL A 92 2.74 5.31 -17.38
N GLN A 93 3.14 5.84 -18.54
CA GLN A 93 3.51 5.02 -19.73
C GLN A 93 4.60 3.99 -19.45
N ASP A 94 5.56 4.31 -18.62
CA ASP A 94 6.63 3.37 -18.27
C ASP A 94 6.19 2.32 -17.27
N GLU A 95 5.26 2.67 -16.39
CA GLU A 95 4.64 1.74 -15.43
C GLU A 95 3.74 0.72 -16.13
N LEU A 96 3.08 1.12 -17.22
CA LEU A 96 2.16 0.25 -17.96
C LEU A 96 2.82 -1.01 -18.52
N LYS A 97 4.13 -0.95 -18.79
CA LYS A 97 4.93 -2.07 -19.26
C LYS A 97 5.18 -3.13 -18.18
N LEU A 98 5.01 -2.76 -16.92
CA LEU A 98 5.27 -3.61 -15.75
C LEU A 98 4.03 -4.36 -15.26
N PHE A 99 2.83 -3.91 -15.67
CA PHE A 99 1.57 -4.52 -15.25
C PHE A 99 1.12 -5.64 -16.19
N PRO A 100 0.65 -6.78 -15.67
CA PRO A 100 0.13 -7.88 -16.48
C PRO A 100 -1.28 -7.59 -17.05
N PHE A 101 -1.97 -6.58 -16.52
CA PHE A 101 -3.32 -6.22 -16.91
C PHE A 101 -3.33 -5.15 -18.02
N ARG A 102 -4.41 -5.14 -18.82
CA ARG A 102 -4.53 -4.24 -19.97
C ARG A 102 -5.15 -2.92 -19.57
N ILE A 103 -4.56 -1.83 -20.08
CA ILE A 103 -5.15 -0.50 -20.05
C ILE A 103 -5.79 -0.22 -21.40
N THR A 104 -7.03 0.24 -21.38
CA THR A 104 -7.83 0.45 -22.60
C THR A 104 -7.98 1.92 -22.97
N SER A 105 -7.55 2.85 -22.12
CA SER A 105 -7.62 4.29 -22.38
C SER A 105 -6.43 4.76 -23.23
N GLU A 106 -6.66 5.78 -24.06
CA GLU A 106 -5.67 6.40 -24.94
C GLU A 106 -5.52 7.90 -24.61
N GLY A 107 -4.32 8.43 -24.84
CA GLY A 107 -4.03 9.87 -24.73
C GLY A 107 -4.08 10.39 -23.30
N ASP A 108 -4.74 11.55 -23.11
CA ASP A 108 -4.90 12.23 -21.81
C ASP A 108 -6.16 11.78 -21.04
N SER A 109 -6.79 10.68 -21.46
CA SER A 109 -7.99 10.19 -20.81
C SER A 109 -7.70 9.57 -19.42
N VAL A 110 -8.74 9.49 -18.61
CA VAL A 110 -8.71 8.77 -17.32
C VAL A 110 -8.32 7.31 -17.58
N ILE A 111 -7.40 6.80 -16.77
CA ILE A 111 -6.94 5.41 -16.85
C ILE A 111 -8.12 4.46 -16.66
N GLN A 112 -8.24 3.51 -17.56
CA GLN A 112 -9.22 2.43 -17.51
C GLN A 112 -8.52 1.08 -17.57
N LEU A 113 -8.77 0.26 -16.57
CA LEU A 113 -8.23 -1.08 -16.38
C LEU A 113 -9.22 -2.12 -16.91
N LYS A 114 -8.79 -2.95 -17.84
CA LYS A 114 -9.63 -4.04 -18.37
C LYS A 114 -9.40 -5.30 -17.54
N LEU A 115 -10.47 -5.79 -16.93
CA LEU A 115 -10.52 -7.04 -16.19
C LEU A 115 -11.56 -7.96 -16.86
N GLY A 116 -11.09 -9.01 -17.53
CA GLY A 116 -11.97 -9.84 -18.34
C GLY A 116 -12.67 -9.03 -19.43
N ASP A 117 -13.99 -8.99 -19.39
CA ASP A 117 -14.86 -8.24 -20.34
C ASP A 117 -15.28 -6.85 -19.83
N ARG A 118 -14.92 -6.47 -18.61
CA ARG A 118 -15.30 -5.20 -17.99
C ARG A 118 -14.12 -4.25 -17.84
N THR A 119 -14.46 -2.99 -17.71
CA THR A 119 -13.50 -1.90 -17.57
C THR A 119 -13.79 -1.13 -16.28
N PHE A 120 -12.74 -0.76 -15.55
CA PHE A 120 -12.79 -0.08 -14.26
C PHE A 120 -11.78 1.05 -14.20
N THR A 121 -12.12 2.10 -13.48
CA THR A 121 -11.17 3.17 -13.12
C THR A 121 -10.36 2.80 -11.87
N PRO A 122 -9.17 3.38 -11.64
CA PRO A 122 -8.40 3.17 -10.41
C PRO A 122 -9.20 3.43 -9.12
N PRO A 123 -10.05 4.49 -9.01
CA PRO A 123 -10.92 4.68 -7.85
C PRO A 123 -11.92 3.54 -7.62
N GLU A 124 -12.50 2.95 -8.68
CA GLU A 124 -13.42 1.81 -8.54
C GLU A 124 -12.72 0.56 -8.02
N ILE A 125 -11.50 0.31 -8.47
CA ILE A 125 -10.67 -0.79 -7.95
C ILE A 125 -10.29 -0.54 -6.50
N SER A 126 -9.82 0.66 -6.18
CA SER A 126 -9.44 1.02 -4.79
C SER A 126 -10.65 0.97 -3.85
N ALA A 127 -11.85 1.29 -4.36
CA ALA A 127 -13.09 1.16 -3.60
C ALA A 127 -13.38 -0.29 -3.18
N ALA A 128 -13.00 -1.28 -3.98
CA ALA A 128 -13.15 -2.69 -3.58
C ALA A 128 -12.27 -3.04 -2.37
N VAL A 129 -11.03 -2.52 -2.30
CA VAL A 129 -10.16 -2.67 -1.13
C VAL A 129 -10.76 -1.97 0.08
N LEU A 130 -11.19 -0.72 -0.08
CA LEU A 130 -11.80 0.06 0.99
C LEU A 130 -13.09 -0.59 1.50
N LYS A 131 -13.88 -1.19 0.59
CA LYS A 131 -15.08 -1.94 0.97
C LYS A 131 -14.73 -3.18 1.80
N GLN A 132 -13.71 -3.93 1.43
CA GLN A 132 -13.25 -5.09 2.22
C GLN A 132 -12.82 -4.67 3.62
N LEU A 133 -12.06 -3.58 3.75
CA LEU A 133 -11.64 -3.04 5.05
C LEU A 133 -12.84 -2.57 5.88
N LYS A 134 -13.82 -1.94 5.24
CA LYS A 134 -15.09 -1.55 5.87
C LYS A 134 -15.86 -2.76 6.36
N ASP A 135 -16.01 -3.79 5.53
CA ASP A 135 -16.75 -5.01 5.88
C ASP A 135 -16.07 -5.73 7.07
N ASN A 136 -14.73 -5.81 7.11
CA ASN A 136 -13.98 -6.31 8.25
C ASN A 136 -14.25 -5.48 9.50
N ALA A 137 -14.27 -4.16 9.37
CA ALA A 137 -14.52 -3.26 10.50
C ALA A 137 -15.96 -3.40 11.03
N GLU A 138 -16.94 -3.51 10.17
CA GLU A 138 -18.34 -3.72 10.56
C GLU A 138 -18.53 -5.07 11.27
N ALA A 139 -17.87 -6.12 10.79
CA ALA A 139 -17.89 -7.44 11.42
C ALA A 139 -17.25 -7.40 12.83
N ALA A 140 -16.07 -6.81 12.96
CA ALA A 140 -15.35 -6.73 14.23
C ALA A 140 -16.04 -5.82 15.27
N LEU A 141 -16.64 -4.71 14.82
CA LEU A 141 -17.27 -3.72 15.72
C LEU A 141 -18.75 -4.01 15.98
N GLY A 142 -19.38 -4.92 15.23
CA GLY A 142 -20.81 -5.22 15.32
C GLY A 142 -21.70 -3.99 15.07
N ALA A 143 -21.22 -3.01 14.31
CA ALA A 143 -21.89 -1.74 14.07
C ALA A 143 -21.57 -1.21 12.66
N PRO A 144 -22.47 -0.42 12.04
CA PRO A 144 -22.19 0.22 10.77
C PRO A 144 -20.94 1.13 10.84
N VAL A 145 -20.14 1.11 9.78
CA VAL A 145 -18.98 1.99 9.58
C VAL A 145 -19.25 2.82 8.33
N THR A 146 -19.54 4.10 8.51
CA THR A 146 -19.88 5.01 7.41
C THR A 146 -18.90 6.17 7.28
N GLU A 147 -17.98 6.35 8.24
CA GLU A 147 -17.06 7.47 8.30
C GLU A 147 -15.62 6.97 8.41
N ALA A 148 -14.71 7.58 7.67
CA ALA A 148 -13.30 7.21 7.69
C ALA A 148 -12.35 8.42 7.60
N VAL A 149 -11.17 8.24 8.19
CA VAL A 149 -9.96 9.03 7.91
C VAL A 149 -9.04 8.12 7.11
N ILE A 150 -8.57 8.58 5.95
CA ILE A 150 -7.73 7.77 5.05
C ILE A 150 -6.36 8.43 4.89
N THR A 151 -5.28 7.66 4.90
CA THR A 151 -3.94 8.15 4.65
C THR A 151 -3.67 8.30 3.15
N VAL A 152 -2.83 9.29 2.82
CA VAL A 152 -2.33 9.53 1.46
C VAL A 152 -0.88 9.97 1.51
N PRO A 153 -0.05 9.67 0.49
CA PRO A 153 1.29 10.23 0.37
C PRO A 153 1.28 11.75 0.46
N ALA A 154 2.31 12.33 1.09
CA ALA A 154 2.37 13.79 1.29
C ALA A 154 2.43 14.56 -0.05
N TYR A 155 3.07 14.00 -1.08
CA TYR A 155 3.21 14.58 -2.41
C TYR A 155 1.98 14.39 -3.33
N PHE A 156 0.94 13.66 -2.90
CA PHE A 156 -0.27 13.53 -3.71
C PHE A 156 -0.84 14.91 -4.05
N ASN A 157 -1.04 15.14 -5.35
CA ASN A 157 -1.71 16.34 -5.84
C ASN A 157 -3.23 16.27 -5.60
N ASP A 158 -3.91 17.37 -5.92
CA ASP A 158 -5.37 17.48 -5.68
C ASP A 158 -6.18 16.42 -6.44
N ALA A 159 -5.77 16.06 -7.66
CA ALA A 159 -6.45 15.02 -8.46
C ALA A 159 -6.34 13.64 -7.80
N GLN A 160 -5.15 13.28 -7.28
CA GLN A 160 -4.91 12.03 -6.58
C GLN A 160 -5.66 11.97 -5.24
N ARG A 161 -5.69 13.08 -4.51
CA ARG A 161 -6.47 13.22 -3.26
C ARG A 161 -7.95 13.10 -3.52
N GLN A 162 -8.46 13.74 -4.59
CA GLN A 162 -9.86 13.62 -4.97
C GLN A 162 -10.22 12.20 -5.39
N ALA A 163 -9.37 11.54 -6.17
CA ALA A 163 -9.55 10.13 -6.55
C ALA A 163 -9.62 9.20 -5.33
N THR A 164 -8.83 9.47 -4.27
CA THR A 164 -8.91 8.72 -3.01
C THR A 164 -10.23 8.95 -2.29
N LYS A 165 -10.73 10.19 -2.25
CA LYS A 165 -12.07 10.50 -1.68
C LYS A 165 -13.18 9.82 -2.48
N ASP A 166 -13.07 9.81 -3.80
CA ASP A 166 -14.07 9.17 -4.67
C ASP A 166 -14.09 7.65 -4.46
N ALA A 167 -12.92 7.02 -4.28
CA ALA A 167 -12.83 5.62 -3.90
C ALA A 167 -13.53 5.33 -2.56
N GLY A 168 -13.31 6.19 -1.56
CA GLY A 168 -14.01 6.10 -0.27
C GLY A 168 -15.52 6.18 -0.43
N ARG A 169 -16.01 7.16 -1.20
CA ARG A 169 -17.44 7.31 -1.48
C ARG A 169 -18.05 6.10 -2.19
N LEU A 170 -17.33 5.55 -3.18
CA LEU A 170 -17.76 4.34 -3.89
C LEU A 170 -17.79 3.11 -2.96
N ALA A 171 -16.93 3.06 -1.94
CA ALA A 171 -16.97 2.04 -0.89
C ALA A 171 -18.10 2.27 0.16
N GLY A 172 -18.85 3.37 0.07
CA GLY A 172 -19.88 3.74 1.04
C GLY A 172 -19.31 4.32 2.33
N LEU A 173 -18.18 5.04 2.23
CA LEU A 173 -17.52 5.76 3.32
C LEU A 173 -17.61 7.28 3.07
N ASP A 174 -18.01 8.03 4.07
CA ASP A 174 -17.78 9.48 4.13
C ASP A 174 -16.35 9.72 4.61
N VAL A 175 -15.50 10.24 3.72
CA VAL A 175 -14.09 10.51 4.03
C VAL A 175 -13.97 11.86 4.73
N LEU A 176 -14.01 11.83 6.05
CA LEU A 176 -13.97 13.03 6.90
C LEU A 176 -12.68 13.82 6.70
N ARG A 177 -11.54 13.12 6.52
CA ARG A 177 -10.24 13.74 6.33
C ARG A 177 -9.28 12.80 5.58
N LEU A 178 -8.42 13.40 4.77
CA LEU A 178 -7.19 12.77 4.30
C LEU A 178 -6.02 13.25 5.19
N VAL A 179 -5.20 12.32 5.64
CA VAL A 179 -4.01 12.59 6.46
C VAL A 179 -2.77 12.16 5.68
N ASN A 180 -1.72 12.96 5.69
CA ASN A 180 -0.47 12.58 5.06
C ASN A 180 0.16 11.38 5.79
N GLU A 181 0.61 10.38 5.05
CA GLU A 181 1.24 9.16 5.58
C GLU A 181 2.39 9.45 6.56
N PRO A 182 3.34 10.36 6.25
CA PRO A 182 4.41 10.68 7.20
C PRO A 182 3.89 11.31 8.50
N THR A 183 2.81 12.09 8.44
CA THR A 183 2.18 12.64 9.65
C THR A 183 1.51 11.53 10.47
N ALA A 184 0.83 10.59 9.81
CA ALA A 184 0.20 9.45 10.48
C ALA A 184 1.24 8.54 11.13
N ALA A 185 2.36 8.27 10.43
CA ALA A 185 3.48 7.51 10.97
C ALA A 185 4.06 8.17 12.21
N SER A 186 4.38 9.47 12.15
CA SER A 186 4.93 10.23 13.28
C SER A 186 3.99 10.20 14.49
N LEU A 187 2.68 10.29 14.29
CA LEU A 187 1.69 10.15 15.35
C LEU A 187 1.68 8.73 15.96
N ALA A 188 1.77 7.69 15.12
CA ALA A 188 1.76 6.30 15.56
C ALA A 188 2.98 5.97 16.43
N TYR A 189 4.14 6.53 16.12
CA TYR A 189 5.35 6.40 16.94
C TYR A 189 5.35 7.28 18.21
N GLY A 190 4.29 8.05 18.44
CA GLY A 190 4.13 8.86 19.65
C GLY A 190 5.03 10.09 19.69
N LEU A 191 5.43 10.60 18.55
CA LEU A 191 6.26 11.81 18.44
C LEU A 191 5.49 13.08 18.82
N ASP A 192 4.15 13.02 18.80
CA ASP A 192 3.26 14.07 19.32
C ASP A 192 3.49 14.39 20.82
N LYS A 193 4.11 13.46 21.57
CA LYS A 193 4.46 13.64 22.99
C LYS A 193 5.72 14.45 23.20
N ARG A 194 6.50 14.68 22.15
CA ARG A 194 7.66 15.59 22.17
C ARG A 194 7.18 17.04 22.01
N LYS A 195 7.96 17.99 22.50
CA LYS A 195 7.59 19.40 22.41
C LYS A 195 7.98 20.00 21.07
N ASP A 196 9.20 19.72 20.62
CA ASP A 196 9.80 20.30 19.43
C ASP A 196 10.79 19.32 18.81
N GLY A 197 11.00 19.41 17.49
CA GLY A 197 12.02 18.66 16.80
C GLY A 197 11.87 18.65 15.28
N ILE A 198 12.92 18.27 14.59
CA ILE A 198 12.95 18.02 13.14
C ILE A 198 12.99 16.49 12.94
N ILE A 199 12.03 15.98 12.22
CA ILE A 199 11.83 14.55 12.01
C ILE A 199 11.93 14.27 10.52
N ALA A 200 12.71 13.26 10.14
CA ALA A 200 12.69 12.70 8.79
C ALA A 200 11.91 11.38 8.81
N VAL A 201 10.92 11.26 7.93
CA VAL A 201 10.18 10.01 7.70
C VAL A 201 10.62 9.44 6.36
N TYR A 202 11.29 8.29 6.42
CA TYR A 202 11.78 7.55 5.27
C TYR A 202 10.87 6.34 5.06
N ASP A 203 10.02 6.41 4.06
CA ASP A 203 9.04 5.38 3.74
C ASP A 203 9.42 4.67 2.43
N PHE A 204 9.95 3.45 2.55
CA PHE A 204 10.24 2.58 1.43
C PHE A 204 9.13 1.53 1.33
N GLY A 205 8.05 1.92 0.67
CA GLY A 205 6.86 1.09 0.51
C GLY A 205 7.02 -0.03 -0.53
N GLY A 206 5.93 -0.74 -0.81
CA GLY A 206 5.93 -1.79 -1.84
C GLY A 206 6.14 -1.24 -3.25
N GLY A 207 5.57 -0.08 -3.53
CA GLY A 207 5.58 0.49 -4.88
C GLY A 207 6.14 1.89 -5.01
N THR A 208 6.32 2.60 -3.91
CA THR A 208 6.82 3.99 -3.88
C THR A 208 7.85 4.14 -2.78
N PHE A 209 8.76 5.07 -3.01
CA PHE A 209 9.66 5.60 -1.99
C PHE A 209 9.29 7.04 -1.68
N ASP A 210 9.13 7.35 -0.42
CA ASP A 210 8.79 8.67 0.08
C ASP A 210 9.73 9.09 1.19
N ILE A 211 10.21 10.32 1.12
CA ILE A 211 10.95 11.00 2.18
C ILE A 211 10.24 12.30 2.52
N SER A 212 9.96 12.51 3.80
CA SER A 212 9.35 13.75 4.28
C SER A 212 10.13 14.28 5.47
N ILE A 213 10.37 15.58 5.49
CA ILE A 213 10.95 16.28 6.62
C ILE A 213 9.84 17.10 7.27
N LEU A 214 9.61 16.84 8.55
CA LEU A 214 8.58 17.48 9.34
C LEU A 214 9.22 18.27 10.49
N ARG A 215 8.61 19.40 10.81
CA ARG A 215 8.86 20.12 12.06
C ARG A 215 7.72 19.81 13.02
N LEU A 216 8.08 19.35 14.19
CA LEU A 216 7.16 19.27 15.31
C LEU A 216 7.35 20.53 16.18
N HIS A 217 6.26 21.25 16.45
CA HIS A 217 6.24 22.36 17.36
C HIS A 217 4.91 22.38 18.13
N GLU A 218 4.97 22.29 19.44
CA GLU A 218 3.80 22.28 20.34
C GLU A 218 2.70 21.29 19.93
N GLY A 219 3.08 20.09 19.46
CA GLY A 219 2.15 19.03 19.01
C GLY A 219 1.58 19.23 17.59
N ILE A 220 2.05 20.25 16.87
CA ILE A 220 1.69 20.50 15.47
C ILE A 220 2.79 19.98 14.57
N PHE A 221 2.42 19.13 13.58
CA PHE A 221 3.32 18.67 12.54
C PHE A 221 3.21 19.55 11.30
N GLU A 222 4.30 20.21 10.95
CA GLU A 222 4.46 20.98 9.72
C GLU A 222 5.35 20.19 8.75
N VAL A 223 4.85 19.89 7.56
CA VAL A 223 5.68 19.29 6.49
C VAL A 223 6.54 20.39 5.88
N LEU A 224 7.85 20.34 6.11
CA LEU A 224 8.81 21.32 5.57
C LEU A 224 9.15 21.04 4.12
N ALA A 225 9.37 19.77 3.80
CA ALA A 225 9.63 19.29 2.45
C ALA A 225 9.20 17.83 2.32
N THR A 226 8.90 17.43 1.09
CA THR A 226 8.67 16.04 0.73
C THR A 226 9.20 15.78 -0.67
N ASN A 227 9.78 14.61 -0.87
CA ASN A 227 10.29 14.14 -2.15
C ASN A 227 10.12 12.62 -2.23
N GLY A 228 10.37 12.02 -3.38
CA GLY A 228 10.23 10.58 -3.50
C GLY A 228 10.44 10.09 -4.93
N ASP A 229 10.25 8.79 -5.10
CA ASP A 229 10.26 8.12 -6.40
C ASP A 229 9.03 7.18 -6.45
N THR A 230 8.09 7.49 -7.33
CA THR A 230 6.85 6.72 -7.51
C THR A 230 7.06 5.38 -8.21
N HIS A 231 8.30 5.10 -8.65
CA HIS A 231 8.72 3.90 -9.36
C HIS A 231 9.83 3.17 -8.61
N LEU A 232 9.86 3.28 -7.29
CA LEU A 232 10.88 2.71 -6.43
C LEU A 232 10.24 2.12 -5.18
N GLY A 233 10.42 0.81 -4.98
CA GLY A 233 9.86 0.12 -3.82
C GLY A 233 10.16 -1.37 -3.80
N GLY A 234 9.49 -2.10 -2.93
CA GLY A 234 9.62 -3.55 -2.77
C GLY A 234 9.35 -4.33 -4.06
N ASP A 235 8.43 -3.85 -4.90
CA ASP A 235 8.12 -4.46 -6.20
C ASP A 235 9.34 -4.47 -7.15
N ASP A 236 10.25 -3.47 -7.03
CA ASP A 236 11.48 -3.43 -7.82
C ASP A 236 12.45 -4.50 -7.38
N ILE A 237 12.52 -4.78 -6.08
CA ILE A 237 13.29 -5.89 -5.50
C ILE A 237 12.71 -7.22 -5.98
N ASP A 238 11.39 -7.38 -5.90
CA ASP A 238 10.69 -8.58 -6.35
C ASP A 238 10.94 -8.84 -7.85
N ASN A 239 10.87 -7.80 -8.67
CA ASN A 239 11.13 -7.87 -10.11
C ASN A 239 12.60 -8.20 -10.41
N LEU A 240 13.55 -7.68 -9.63
CA LEU A 240 14.98 -8.04 -9.78
C LEU A 240 15.19 -9.53 -9.51
N LEU A 241 14.70 -10.02 -8.38
CA LEU A 241 14.86 -11.43 -8.00
C LEU A 241 14.09 -12.37 -8.97
N LEU A 242 12.89 -11.98 -9.38
CA LEU A 242 12.11 -12.73 -10.37
C LEU A 242 12.87 -12.84 -11.71
N ARG A 243 13.45 -11.76 -12.19
CA ARG A 243 14.25 -11.78 -13.45
C ARG A 243 15.42 -12.74 -13.34
N ILE A 244 16.18 -12.68 -12.25
CA ILE A 244 17.29 -13.60 -12.00
C ILE A 244 16.76 -15.06 -11.99
N ALA A 245 15.65 -15.31 -11.30
CA ALA A 245 15.09 -16.65 -11.24
C ALA A 245 14.57 -17.16 -12.59
N LEU A 246 13.99 -16.29 -13.41
CA LEU A 246 13.55 -16.64 -14.78
C LEU A 246 14.72 -16.94 -15.71
N GLU A 247 15.83 -16.20 -15.58
CA GLU A 247 17.04 -16.42 -16.39
C GLU A 247 17.76 -17.73 -16.02
N GLU A 248 17.71 -18.13 -14.77
CA GLU A 248 18.40 -19.33 -14.26
C GLU A 248 17.55 -20.60 -14.30
N SER A 249 16.22 -20.46 -14.34
CA SER A 249 15.30 -21.60 -14.22
C SER A 249 14.88 -22.16 -15.59
N GLU A 250 14.54 -23.46 -15.59
CA GLU A 250 13.81 -24.09 -16.70
C GLU A 250 12.30 -24.14 -16.47
N ILE A 251 11.79 -23.38 -15.51
CA ILE A 251 10.35 -23.27 -15.23
C ILE A 251 9.64 -22.70 -16.47
N PRO A 252 8.51 -23.29 -16.91
CA PRO A 252 7.74 -22.72 -18.00
C PRO A 252 7.38 -21.27 -17.75
N GLN A 253 7.67 -20.39 -18.73
CA GLN A 253 7.41 -18.95 -18.63
C GLN A 253 6.01 -18.59 -19.13
N ASP A 254 5.05 -19.48 -18.91
CA ASP A 254 3.64 -19.15 -19.05
C ASP A 254 3.17 -18.27 -17.89
N SER A 255 1.98 -17.71 -18.02
CA SER A 255 1.45 -16.77 -17.02
C SER A 255 1.42 -17.36 -15.61
N GLU A 256 1.06 -18.64 -15.46
CA GLU A 256 0.99 -19.32 -14.16
C GLU A 256 2.38 -19.60 -13.59
N GLY A 257 3.32 -20.11 -14.41
CA GLY A 257 4.70 -20.39 -14.00
C GLY A 257 5.41 -19.14 -13.50
N VAL A 258 5.27 -18.01 -14.22
CA VAL A 258 5.82 -16.71 -13.81
C VAL A 258 5.23 -16.24 -12.48
N GLN A 259 3.91 -16.35 -12.28
CA GLN A 259 3.27 -15.92 -11.02
C GLN A 259 3.66 -16.83 -9.84
N ARG A 260 3.76 -18.14 -10.05
CA ARG A 260 4.24 -19.07 -9.04
C ARG A 260 5.69 -18.77 -8.63
N LEU A 261 6.55 -18.46 -9.60
CA LEU A 261 7.95 -18.10 -9.35
C LEU A 261 8.03 -16.76 -8.61
N ARG A 262 7.23 -15.76 -9.00
CA ARG A 262 7.10 -14.48 -8.29
C ARG A 262 6.73 -14.68 -6.82
N ARG A 263 5.75 -15.53 -6.54
CA ARG A 263 5.33 -15.84 -5.17
C ARG A 263 6.46 -16.48 -4.36
N ALA A 264 7.20 -17.42 -4.95
CA ALA A 264 8.35 -18.05 -4.28
C ALA A 264 9.47 -17.05 -3.98
N VAL A 265 9.74 -16.12 -4.89
CA VAL A 265 10.72 -15.04 -4.74
C VAL A 265 10.32 -14.08 -3.62
N ILE A 266 9.06 -13.62 -3.60
CA ILE A 266 8.54 -12.73 -2.55
C ILE A 266 8.63 -13.40 -1.18
N HIS A 267 8.23 -14.65 -1.08
CA HIS A 267 8.30 -15.40 0.16
C HIS A 267 9.73 -15.50 0.68
N ALA A 268 10.70 -15.86 -0.17
CA ALA A 268 12.11 -15.94 0.21
C ALA A 268 12.66 -14.56 0.66
N LYS A 269 12.29 -13.48 -0.05
CA LYS A 269 12.65 -12.11 0.37
C LYS A 269 12.12 -11.78 1.77
N GLU A 270 10.85 -12.07 2.03
CA GLU A 270 10.21 -11.80 3.32
C GLU A 270 10.82 -12.63 4.45
N GLU A 271 11.14 -13.89 4.22
CA GLU A 271 11.82 -14.75 5.19
C GLU A 271 13.16 -14.20 5.63
N LEU A 272 13.93 -13.57 4.73
CA LEU A 272 15.22 -12.96 5.06
C LEU A 272 15.13 -11.79 6.06
N SER A 273 13.93 -11.27 6.37
CA SER A 273 13.73 -10.35 7.48
C SER A 273 13.91 -11.04 8.84
N PHE A 274 13.70 -12.37 8.91
CA PHE A 274 13.72 -13.13 10.17
C PHE A 274 14.89 -14.11 10.28
N VAL A 275 15.39 -14.61 9.12
CA VAL A 275 16.50 -15.58 9.07
C VAL A 275 17.65 -15.05 8.21
N PRO A 276 18.91 -15.47 8.46
CA PRO A 276 20.04 -15.02 7.66
C PRO A 276 20.10 -15.65 6.26
N ASP A 277 19.55 -16.86 6.12
CA ASP A 277 19.61 -17.65 4.90
C ASP A 277 18.27 -18.30 4.62
N THR A 278 17.88 -18.33 3.34
CA THR A 278 16.70 -19.01 2.83
C THR A 278 16.96 -19.55 1.43
N ARG A 279 15.94 -20.08 0.77
CA ARG A 279 16.02 -20.51 -0.62
C ARG A 279 14.75 -20.18 -1.39
N ILE A 280 14.91 -19.83 -2.65
CA ILE A 280 13.83 -19.77 -3.62
C ILE A 280 13.64 -21.20 -4.13
N GLU A 281 12.46 -21.79 -3.94
CA GLU A 281 12.17 -23.12 -4.42
C GLU A 281 10.81 -23.17 -5.08
N LEU A 282 10.76 -23.74 -6.30
CA LEU A 282 9.52 -23.97 -7.04
C LEU A 282 9.62 -25.23 -7.88
N THR A 283 8.59 -26.07 -7.82
CA THR A 283 8.37 -27.16 -8.76
C THR A 283 7.10 -26.86 -9.58
N TYR A 284 7.23 -26.73 -10.88
CA TYR A 284 6.12 -26.47 -11.80
C TYR A 284 6.42 -27.01 -13.20
N GLY A 285 5.44 -27.53 -13.92
CA GLY A 285 5.61 -28.08 -15.28
C GLY A 285 6.62 -29.22 -15.36
N GLY A 286 6.80 -30.02 -14.30
CA GLY A 286 7.78 -31.11 -14.23
C GLY A 286 9.24 -30.63 -14.06
N LYS A 287 9.47 -29.35 -13.85
CA LYS A 287 10.76 -28.74 -13.59
C LYS A 287 10.85 -28.25 -12.16
N THR A 288 12.06 -28.26 -11.58
CA THR A 288 12.31 -27.74 -10.24
C THR A 288 13.45 -26.72 -10.32
N TYR A 289 13.18 -25.54 -9.77
CA TYR A 289 14.17 -24.49 -9.55
C TYR A 289 14.48 -24.38 -8.07
N ARG A 290 15.77 -24.29 -7.74
CA ARG A 290 16.26 -24.05 -6.38
C ARG A 290 17.43 -23.08 -6.43
N ARG A 291 17.37 -22.05 -5.60
CA ARG A 291 18.44 -21.09 -5.42
C ARG A 291 18.58 -20.72 -3.95
N GLU A 292 19.76 -20.92 -3.40
CA GLU A 292 20.09 -20.41 -2.06
C GLU A 292 20.19 -18.88 -2.11
N LEU A 293 19.62 -18.22 -1.12
CA LEU A 293 19.59 -16.77 -0.99
C LEU A 293 19.93 -16.41 0.45
N SER A 294 21.06 -15.76 0.67
CA SER A 294 21.41 -15.18 1.97
C SER A 294 20.99 -13.72 2.03
N ARG A 295 20.80 -13.20 3.25
CA ARG A 295 20.57 -11.76 3.50
C ARG A 295 21.69 -10.92 2.89
N GLU A 296 22.95 -11.31 3.11
CA GLU A 296 24.12 -10.63 2.55
C GLU A 296 24.12 -10.59 1.01
N LEU A 297 23.70 -11.68 0.36
CA LEU A 297 23.56 -11.71 -1.10
C LEU A 297 22.41 -10.78 -1.55
N LEU A 298 21.26 -10.82 -0.85
CA LEU A 298 20.14 -9.93 -1.15
C LEU A 298 20.58 -8.46 -1.01
N GLU A 299 21.22 -8.07 0.07
CA GLU A 299 21.71 -6.71 0.29
C GLU A 299 22.60 -6.21 -0.84
N ARG A 300 23.54 -7.05 -1.29
CA ARG A 300 24.39 -6.72 -2.45
C ARG A 300 23.58 -6.55 -3.74
N LEU A 301 22.59 -7.39 -3.97
CA LEU A 301 21.77 -7.32 -5.17
C LEU A 301 20.88 -6.06 -5.19
N ILE A 302 20.34 -5.68 -4.04
CA ILE A 302 19.43 -4.52 -3.94
C ILE A 302 20.15 -3.19 -3.71
N ALA A 303 21.45 -3.18 -3.41
CA ALA A 303 22.19 -1.94 -3.17
C ALA A 303 21.94 -0.85 -4.23
N PRO A 304 21.94 -1.13 -5.56
CA PRO A 304 21.65 -0.10 -6.55
C PRO A 304 20.20 0.44 -6.47
N ILE A 305 19.25 -0.38 -6.01
CA ILE A 305 17.85 0.05 -5.81
C ILE A 305 17.78 0.99 -4.61
N VAL A 306 18.43 0.64 -3.51
CA VAL A 306 18.49 1.46 -2.29
C VAL A 306 19.25 2.78 -2.56
N GLU A 307 20.32 2.76 -3.32
CA GLU A 307 21.07 3.96 -3.70
C GLU A 307 20.22 5.01 -4.43
N ARG A 308 19.21 4.59 -5.18
CA ARG A 308 18.26 5.50 -5.84
C ARG A 308 17.53 6.39 -4.85
N THR A 309 17.32 5.98 -3.61
CA THR A 309 16.66 6.77 -2.57
C THR A 309 17.46 8.00 -2.14
N LEU A 310 18.79 7.96 -2.33
CA LEU A 310 19.68 9.04 -1.87
C LEU A 310 19.45 10.36 -2.60
N ALA A 311 19.08 10.32 -3.88
CA ALA A 311 18.82 11.55 -4.65
C ALA A 311 17.57 12.30 -4.14
N PRO A 312 16.39 11.65 -3.97
CA PRO A 312 15.25 12.26 -3.31
C PRO A 312 15.52 12.74 -1.88
N CYS A 313 16.32 11.99 -1.09
CA CYS A 313 16.67 12.40 0.27
C CYS A 313 17.46 13.71 0.27
N ARG A 314 18.46 13.84 -0.60
CA ARG A 314 19.23 15.08 -0.73
C ARG A 314 18.36 16.24 -1.19
N ALA A 315 17.54 16.04 -2.22
CA ALA A 315 16.62 17.06 -2.69
C ALA A 315 15.64 17.51 -1.59
N CYS A 316 15.12 16.58 -0.79
CA CYS A 316 14.24 16.90 0.33
C CYS A 316 14.95 17.75 1.42
N LEU A 317 16.22 17.45 1.74
CA LEU A 317 17.03 18.24 2.67
C LEU A 317 17.30 19.65 2.11
N ASP A 318 17.64 19.74 0.83
CA ASP A 318 17.90 21.02 0.16
C ASP A 318 16.64 21.91 0.16
N ASP A 319 15.47 21.33 -0.16
CA ASP A 319 14.18 22.03 -0.15
C ASP A 319 13.80 22.51 1.26
N ALA A 320 14.06 21.67 2.28
CA ALA A 320 13.87 22.03 3.68
C ALA A 320 14.92 23.03 4.20
N LYS A 321 16.00 23.26 3.45
CA LYS A 321 17.17 24.08 3.83
C LYS A 321 17.83 23.57 5.13
N LEU A 322 17.96 22.26 5.24
CA LEU A 322 18.51 21.58 6.40
C LEU A 322 19.69 20.68 5.99
N THR A 323 20.58 20.43 6.95
CA THR A 323 21.61 19.42 6.82
C THR A 323 21.21 18.14 7.55
N PRO A 324 21.81 16.97 7.24
CA PRO A 324 21.51 15.72 7.95
C PRO A 324 21.68 15.83 9.48
N GLU A 325 22.65 16.62 9.94
CA GLU A 325 22.95 16.80 11.37
C GLU A 325 21.88 17.59 12.12
N GLN A 326 20.99 18.27 11.40
CA GLN A 326 19.87 19.02 11.97
C GLN A 326 18.59 18.19 12.10
N ILE A 327 18.63 16.94 11.67
CA ILE A 327 17.55 15.98 11.87
C ILE A 327 17.68 15.37 13.27
N ASP A 328 16.70 15.64 14.13
CA ASP A 328 16.71 15.16 15.51
C ASP A 328 16.33 13.68 15.60
N GLU A 329 15.48 13.22 14.67
CA GLU A 329 15.02 11.83 14.63
C GLU A 329 14.71 11.40 13.20
N MET A 330 15.00 10.14 12.89
CA MET A 330 14.67 9.52 11.62
C MET A 330 13.79 8.30 11.84
N GLU A 331 12.58 8.35 11.31
CA GLU A 331 11.69 7.19 11.24
C GLU A 331 11.84 6.47 9.92
N LYS A 332 11.91 5.15 9.99
CA LYS A 332 12.00 4.27 8.84
C LYS A 332 10.74 3.43 8.78
N ASN A 333 9.89 3.71 7.79
CA ASN A 333 8.78 2.85 7.42
C ASN A 333 9.15 2.02 6.19
N GLY A 334 8.71 0.78 6.15
CA GLY A 334 8.94 -0.10 5.02
C GLY A 334 9.75 -1.35 5.35
N ILE A 335 10.35 -1.96 4.33
CA ILE A 335 11.05 -3.24 4.46
C ILE A 335 12.16 -3.12 5.49
N THR A 336 11.95 -3.73 6.65
CA THR A 336 13.00 -3.86 7.65
C THR A 336 13.90 -5.01 7.20
N VAL A 337 14.95 -4.68 6.44
CA VAL A 337 16.12 -5.52 6.32
C VAL A 337 17.05 -5.03 7.42
N ASN A 338 16.93 -5.62 8.60
CA ASN A 338 17.84 -5.32 9.73
C ASN A 338 19.19 -5.94 9.51
#